data_1ba4dcc9d26b73badea366f8c1d87c84
#
_entry.id   1ba4dcc9d26b73badea366f8c1d87c84
#
_cell.length_a   1.000
_cell.length_b   1.000
_cell.length_c   1.000
_cell.angle_alpha   90.00
_cell.angle_beta   90.00
_cell.angle_gamma   90.00
#
_symmetry.space_group_name_H-M   'P 1'
#
loop_
_entity.id
_entity.type
_entity.pdbx_description
1 polymer ?
#
loop_
_entity_poly.entity_id
_entity_poly.type
_entity_poly.pdbx_seq_one_letter_code
_entity_poly.pdbx_strand_id
1 'polypeptide(L)'
;MHILDVVLKTTCISDIREVHIMQNTGTITNSISIGSKAVISKQPPKKFRIKEPGSAITHFIGMIMAIFASVPLLVKAANEPERIYLVSLTIYAVSLILLYAASTTYHTFDISIKVNTILKKIDHMMISVLIAGSYTPVCLLVLKGRLGIILLSIVWGIAIAGILIKAFWVYCPKWVSSVLYIGMGWTCVLAFTQLLNSLSPGAFGWLLAGGIIYTVGGVIYAL
;
A
#
# COMPACT_ATOMS: atom_id res chain seq x y z
N MET A 1 24.63 8.82 13.94
CA MET A 1 24.75 9.26 12.55
C MET A 1 25.57 8.32 11.67
N HIS A 2 26.55 7.57 12.20
CA HIS A 2 27.39 6.61 11.43
C HIS A 2 26.68 5.29 11.03
N ILE A 3 25.70 4.81 11.79
CA ILE A 3 25.02 3.53 11.52
C ILE A 3 24.07 3.65 10.29
N LEU A 4 23.45 4.83 10.12
CA LEU A 4 22.56 5.08 8.98
C LEU A 4 23.30 5.12 7.63
N ASP A 5 24.53 5.67 7.65
CA ASP A 5 25.41 5.75 6.46
C ASP A 5 25.94 4.38 6.02
N VAL A 6 26.23 3.48 6.98
CA VAL A 6 26.68 2.11 6.68
C VAL A 6 25.55 1.28 6.09
N VAL A 7 24.33 1.40 6.65
CA VAL A 7 23.15 0.67 6.15
C VAL A 7 22.76 1.14 4.75
N LEU A 8 22.82 2.45 4.48
CA LEU A 8 22.51 3.00 3.16
C LEU A 8 23.53 2.58 2.09
N LYS A 9 24.83 2.52 2.45
CA LYS A 9 25.89 2.08 1.51
C LYS A 9 25.83 0.59 1.21
N THR A 10 25.53 -0.25 2.19
CA THR A 10 25.49 -1.71 1.98
C THR A 10 24.30 -2.13 1.10
N THR A 11 23.14 -1.47 1.24
CA THR A 11 21.95 -1.78 0.45
C THR A 11 22.06 -1.26 -1.00
N CYS A 12 22.76 -0.13 -1.20
CA CYS A 12 22.97 0.42 -2.54
C CYS A 12 23.99 -0.40 -3.38
N ILE A 13 24.94 -1.09 -2.73
CA ILE A 13 25.97 -1.89 -3.41
C ILE A 13 25.42 -3.24 -3.90
N SER A 14 24.45 -3.84 -3.21
CA SER A 14 23.81 -5.09 -3.66
C SER A 14 22.96 -4.89 -4.92
N ASP A 15 22.20 -3.79 -4.99
CA ASP A 15 21.35 -3.48 -6.13
C ASP A 15 22.16 -3.07 -7.39
N ILE A 16 23.32 -2.42 -7.18
CA ILE A 16 24.22 -2.07 -8.29
C ILE A 16 24.87 -3.35 -8.88
N ARG A 17 25.16 -4.38 -8.09
CA ARG A 17 25.69 -5.64 -8.62
C ARG A 17 24.68 -6.42 -9.48
N GLU A 18 23.42 -6.46 -9.09
CA GLU A 18 22.39 -7.12 -9.94
C GLU A 18 22.15 -6.38 -11.25
N VAL A 19 22.15 -5.05 -11.24
CA VAL A 19 22.04 -4.24 -12.47
C VAL A 19 23.24 -4.41 -13.38
N HIS A 20 24.48 -4.49 -12.82
CA HIS A 20 25.70 -4.72 -13.61
C HIS A 20 25.79 -6.15 -14.19
N ILE A 21 25.28 -7.16 -13.49
CA ILE A 21 25.27 -8.54 -14.01
C ILE A 21 24.28 -8.67 -15.17
N MET A 22 23.11 -7.99 -15.11
CA MET A 22 22.16 -7.97 -16.22
C MET A 22 22.64 -7.18 -17.44
N GLN A 23 23.52 -6.20 -17.27
CA GLN A 23 24.13 -5.46 -18.40
C GLN A 23 25.31 -6.20 -19.04
N ASN A 24 26.05 -7.03 -18.31
CA ASN A 24 27.23 -7.73 -18.83
C ASN A 24 26.93 -9.05 -19.54
N THR A 25 25.74 -9.63 -19.38
CA THR A 25 25.33 -10.81 -20.14
C THR A 25 24.80 -10.50 -21.55
N GLY A 26 24.69 -9.22 -21.90
CA GLY A 26 24.26 -8.75 -23.22
C GLY A 26 25.40 -8.44 -24.22
N THR A 27 26.68 -8.52 -23.83
CA THR A 27 27.77 -7.96 -24.64
C THR A 27 28.91 -8.93 -24.94
N ILE A 28 28.65 -10.19 -25.21
CA ILE A 28 29.65 -11.07 -25.78
C ILE A 28 29.01 -11.88 -26.94
N THR A 29 28.69 -11.20 -28.04
CA THR A 29 28.67 -11.78 -29.41
C THR A 29 28.72 -10.64 -30.43
N ASN A 30 29.81 -9.93 -30.49
CA ASN A 30 30.16 -9.10 -31.64
C ASN A 30 31.63 -9.37 -31.99
N SER A 31 31.87 -10.45 -32.72
CA SER A 31 33.07 -10.58 -33.51
C SER A 31 32.67 -11.13 -34.89
N ILE A 32 32.85 -10.24 -35.88
CA ILE A 32 33.14 -10.49 -37.27
C ILE A 32 32.06 -11.19 -38.10
N SER A 33 31.28 -10.40 -38.84
CA SER A 33 30.88 -10.71 -40.18
C SER A 33 30.68 -9.44 -40.99
N ILE A 34 31.63 -9.17 -41.88
CA ILE A 34 31.55 -8.15 -42.92
C ILE A 34 30.53 -8.66 -43.94
N GLY A 35 29.45 -7.91 -44.13
CA GLY A 35 28.57 -8.07 -45.31
C GLY A 35 27.35 -8.95 -45.14
N SER A 36 26.41 -8.59 -44.27
CA SER A 36 25.02 -8.97 -44.50
C SER A 36 24.09 -7.82 -44.04
N LYS A 37 23.15 -7.48 -44.92
CA LYS A 37 22.07 -6.51 -44.69
C LYS A 37 21.48 -6.76 -43.32
N ALA A 38 21.44 -5.71 -42.48
CA ALA A 38 20.77 -5.76 -41.18
C ALA A 38 19.32 -6.20 -41.40
N VAL A 39 19.03 -7.46 -41.15
CA VAL A 39 17.67 -7.94 -41.01
C VAL A 39 17.18 -7.40 -39.70
N ILE A 40 16.43 -6.30 -39.75
CA ILE A 40 15.67 -5.82 -38.63
C ILE A 40 14.65 -6.92 -38.29
N SER A 41 15.02 -7.83 -37.41
CA SER A 41 14.08 -8.80 -36.85
C SER A 41 13.06 -8.03 -36.07
N LYS A 42 11.90 -7.77 -36.67
CA LYS A 42 10.71 -7.31 -35.90
C LYS A 42 10.43 -8.36 -34.85
N GLN A 43 10.80 -8.11 -33.61
CA GLN A 43 10.37 -8.94 -32.49
C GLN A 43 8.84 -9.05 -32.54
N PRO A 44 8.27 -10.25 -32.42
CA PRO A 44 6.83 -10.42 -32.43
C PRO A 44 6.24 -9.57 -31.31
N PRO A 45 5.04 -9.00 -31.48
CA PRO A 45 4.41 -8.18 -30.45
C PRO A 45 4.33 -8.96 -29.14
N LYS A 46 4.86 -8.39 -28.06
CA LYS A 46 4.79 -8.99 -26.72
C LYS A 46 3.32 -9.32 -26.42
N LYS A 47 2.96 -10.58 -26.34
CA LYS A 47 1.63 -11.00 -25.91
C LYS A 47 1.38 -10.42 -24.52
N PHE A 48 0.23 -9.78 -24.34
CA PHE A 48 -0.21 -9.31 -23.02
C PHE A 48 -0.19 -10.49 -22.04
N ARG A 49 0.57 -10.36 -20.98
CA ARG A 49 0.65 -11.35 -19.91
C ARG A 49 0.42 -10.62 -18.59
N ILE A 50 -0.53 -11.13 -17.79
CA ILE A 50 -0.74 -10.60 -16.44
C ILE A 50 0.52 -10.87 -15.61
N LYS A 51 1.02 -9.83 -14.95
CA LYS A 51 2.28 -9.86 -14.20
C LYS A 51 2.24 -10.87 -13.06
N GLU A 52 1.22 -10.79 -12.22
CA GLU A 52 1.01 -11.64 -11.05
C GLU A 52 -0.48 -12.04 -10.95
N PRO A 53 -0.91 -13.12 -11.66
CA PRO A 53 -2.34 -13.43 -11.82
C PRO A 53 -3.09 -13.64 -10.49
N GLY A 54 -2.47 -14.32 -9.52
CA GLY A 54 -3.07 -14.59 -8.22
C GLY A 54 -3.41 -13.31 -7.46
N SER A 55 -2.43 -12.42 -7.30
CA SER A 55 -2.62 -11.13 -6.62
C SER A 55 -3.58 -10.23 -7.41
N ALA A 56 -3.46 -10.18 -8.74
CA ALA A 56 -4.34 -9.37 -9.58
C ALA A 56 -5.82 -9.76 -9.42
N ILE A 57 -6.13 -11.06 -9.45
CA ILE A 57 -7.51 -11.55 -9.32
C ILE A 57 -8.06 -11.32 -7.91
N THR A 58 -7.30 -11.65 -6.87
CA THR A 58 -7.77 -11.49 -5.48
C THR A 58 -8.02 -10.03 -5.13
N HIS A 59 -7.15 -9.10 -5.57
CA HIS A 59 -7.33 -7.67 -5.33
C HIS A 59 -8.45 -7.09 -6.19
N PHE A 60 -8.63 -7.56 -7.41
CA PHE A 60 -9.79 -7.18 -8.23
C PHE A 60 -11.11 -7.60 -7.59
N ILE A 61 -11.21 -8.84 -7.09
CA ILE A 61 -12.39 -9.29 -6.33
C ILE A 61 -12.58 -8.41 -5.10
N GLY A 62 -11.51 -8.11 -4.33
CA GLY A 62 -11.56 -7.21 -3.19
C GLY A 62 -12.08 -5.81 -3.56
N MET A 63 -11.67 -5.26 -4.70
CA MET A 63 -12.16 -3.98 -5.21
C MET A 63 -13.67 -4.03 -5.48
N ILE A 64 -14.14 -5.04 -6.17
CA ILE A 64 -15.57 -5.21 -6.47
C ILE A 64 -16.38 -5.35 -5.18
N MET A 65 -15.92 -6.17 -4.24
CA MET A 65 -16.56 -6.31 -2.94
C MET A 65 -16.59 -4.99 -2.15
N ALA A 66 -15.50 -4.22 -2.18
CA ALA A 66 -15.41 -2.92 -1.52
C ALA A 66 -16.41 -1.92 -2.12
N ILE A 67 -16.57 -1.89 -3.45
CA ILE A 67 -17.57 -1.04 -4.12
C ILE A 67 -18.98 -1.41 -3.68
N PHE A 68 -19.34 -2.70 -3.75
CA PHE A 68 -20.69 -3.15 -3.38
C PHE A 68 -20.98 -2.95 -1.89
N ALA A 69 -20.01 -3.20 -1.00
CA ALA A 69 -20.17 -2.99 0.44
C ALA A 69 -20.25 -1.50 0.82
N SER A 70 -19.63 -0.62 0.04
CA SER A 70 -19.70 0.83 0.28
C SER A 70 -21.08 1.41 0.04
N VAL A 71 -21.89 0.84 -0.86
CA VAL A 71 -23.21 1.38 -1.18
C VAL A 71 -24.14 1.38 0.04
N PRO A 72 -24.47 0.24 0.70
CA PRO A 72 -25.33 0.26 1.87
C PRO A 72 -24.73 1.04 3.04
N LEU A 73 -23.39 1.04 3.19
CA LEU A 73 -22.70 1.81 4.20
C LEU A 73 -22.93 3.32 4.02
N LEU A 74 -22.76 3.85 2.81
CA LEU A 74 -22.93 5.26 2.52
C LEU A 74 -24.40 5.68 2.49
N VAL A 75 -25.31 4.81 2.04
CA VAL A 75 -26.75 5.06 2.14
C VAL A 75 -27.17 5.19 3.61
N LYS A 76 -26.69 4.31 4.49
CA LYS A 76 -26.96 4.42 5.92
C LYS A 76 -26.36 5.71 6.52
N ALA A 77 -25.13 6.04 6.15
CA ALA A 77 -24.46 7.26 6.59
C ALA A 77 -25.17 8.55 6.12
N ALA A 78 -25.75 8.53 4.93
CA ALA A 78 -26.50 9.66 4.38
C ALA A 78 -27.84 9.93 5.10
N ASN A 79 -28.39 8.91 5.77
CA ASN A 79 -29.61 9.03 6.59
C ASN A 79 -29.35 9.52 8.01
N GLU A 80 -28.08 9.61 8.44
CA GLU A 80 -27.72 10.18 9.72
C GLU A 80 -27.83 11.72 9.69
N PRO A 81 -28.29 12.36 10.77
CA PRO A 81 -28.53 13.80 10.80
C PRO A 81 -27.23 14.62 10.69
N GLU A 82 -26.12 14.08 11.15
CA GLU A 82 -24.83 14.76 11.13
C GLU A 82 -24.02 14.37 9.89
N ARG A 83 -23.69 15.34 9.05
CA ARG A 83 -22.89 15.13 7.82
C ARG A 83 -21.52 14.46 8.06
N ILE A 84 -21.01 14.50 9.29
CA ILE A 84 -19.72 13.91 9.63
C ILE A 84 -19.73 12.38 9.42
N TYR A 85 -20.89 11.71 9.58
CA TYR A 85 -21.03 10.29 9.29
C TYR A 85 -20.75 10.00 7.81
N LEU A 86 -21.42 10.73 6.92
CA LEU A 86 -21.23 10.55 5.48
C LEU A 86 -19.79 10.86 5.05
N VAL A 87 -19.22 11.98 5.53
CA VAL A 87 -17.86 12.38 5.17
C VAL A 87 -16.82 11.35 5.63
N SER A 88 -16.87 10.96 6.89
CA SER A 88 -15.87 10.04 7.45
C SER A 88 -15.93 8.64 6.83
N LEU A 89 -17.14 8.12 6.59
CA LEU A 89 -17.32 6.82 5.95
C LEU A 89 -17.02 6.86 4.45
N THR A 90 -17.23 8.01 3.79
CA THR A 90 -16.79 8.19 2.39
C THR A 90 -15.26 8.17 2.29
N ILE A 91 -14.55 8.84 3.19
CA ILE A 91 -13.07 8.80 3.21
C ILE A 91 -12.58 7.36 3.37
N TYR A 92 -13.17 6.60 4.26
CA TYR A 92 -12.85 5.18 4.44
C TYR A 92 -13.14 4.36 3.16
N ALA A 93 -14.36 4.45 2.63
CA ALA A 93 -14.79 3.69 1.46
C ALA A 93 -13.91 3.99 0.23
N VAL A 94 -13.65 5.27 -0.03
CA VAL A 94 -12.79 5.71 -1.14
C VAL A 94 -11.35 5.20 -0.94
N SER A 95 -10.79 5.31 0.25
CA SER A 95 -9.43 4.81 0.52
C SER A 95 -9.31 3.30 0.31
N LEU A 96 -10.33 2.52 0.68
CA LEU A 96 -10.38 1.08 0.47
C LEU A 96 -10.45 0.71 -1.02
N ILE A 97 -11.33 1.37 -1.77
CA ILE A 97 -11.48 1.14 -3.22
C ILE A 97 -10.18 1.53 -3.95
N LEU A 98 -9.59 2.67 -3.61
CA LEU A 98 -8.35 3.14 -4.22
C LEU A 98 -7.16 2.21 -3.95
N LEU A 99 -7.05 1.64 -2.73
CA LEU A 99 -6.03 0.65 -2.43
C LEU A 99 -6.16 -0.57 -3.37
N TYR A 100 -7.35 -1.17 -3.44
CA TYR A 100 -7.56 -2.34 -4.27
C TYR A 100 -7.40 -2.04 -5.76
N ALA A 101 -7.84 -0.86 -6.23
CA ALA A 101 -7.65 -0.42 -7.61
C ALA A 101 -6.16 -0.26 -7.96
N ALA A 102 -5.39 0.41 -7.11
CA ALA A 102 -3.95 0.59 -7.27
C ALA A 102 -3.21 -0.76 -7.30
N SER A 103 -3.54 -1.63 -6.35
CA SER A 103 -2.94 -2.94 -6.23
C SER A 103 -3.29 -3.85 -7.40
N THR A 104 -4.56 -3.91 -7.81
CA THR A 104 -4.99 -4.64 -9.01
C THR A 104 -4.22 -4.16 -10.24
N THR A 105 -4.09 -2.85 -10.41
CA THR A 105 -3.38 -2.26 -11.56
C THR A 105 -1.90 -2.64 -11.54
N TYR A 106 -1.23 -2.54 -10.40
CA TYR A 106 0.18 -2.90 -10.26
C TYR A 106 0.45 -4.38 -10.55
N HIS A 107 -0.41 -5.29 -10.08
CA HIS A 107 -0.25 -6.73 -10.27
C HIS A 107 -0.73 -7.23 -11.64
N THR A 108 -1.54 -6.45 -12.35
CA THR A 108 -2.04 -6.81 -13.68
C THR A 108 -1.06 -6.41 -14.78
N PHE A 109 -0.54 -5.19 -14.75
CA PHE A 109 0.19 -4.61 -15.87
C PHE A 109 1.72 -4.76 -15.74
N ASP A 110 2.36 -5.24 -16.82
CA ASP A 110 3.81 -5.22 -17.04
C ASP A 110 4.11 -4.45 -18.31
N ILE A 111 4.24 -3.12 -18.21
CA ILE A 111 4.35 -2.21 -19.34
C ILE A 111 5.80 -1.83 -19.62
N SER A 112 6.43 -1.18 -18.63
CA SER A 112 7.84 -0.76 -18.68
C SER A 112 8.38 -0.57 -17.28
N ILE A 113 9.71 -0.59 -17.12
CA ILE A 113 10.38 -0.40 -15.84
C ILE A 113 9.90 0.88 -15.13
N LYS A 114 9.80 2.01 -15.87
CA LYS A 114 9.33 3.29 -15.31
C LYS A 114 7.88 3.20 -14.83
N VAL A 115 6.98 2.68 -15.66
CA VAL A 115 5.56 2.55 -15.33
C VAL A 115 5.37 1.59 -14.16
N ASN A 116 6.03 0.44 -14.18
CA ASN A 116 5.96 -0.55 -13.11
C ASN A 116 6.46 0.02 -11.77
N THR A 117 7.51 0.85 -11.79
CA THR A 117 8.00 1.54 -10.59
C THR A 117 6.97 2.55 -10.05
N ILE A 118 6.30 3.30 -10.93
CA ILE A 118 5.25 4.24 -10.54
C ILE A 118 4.06 3.50 -9.95
N LEU A 119 3.58 2.44 -10.60
CA LEU A 119 2.48 1.61 -10.11
C LEU A 119 2.80 1.01 -8.73
N LYS A 120 4.04 0.50 -8.55
CA LYS A 120 4.52 0.00 -7.27
C LYS A 120 4.51 1.08 -6.18
N LYS A 121 4.93 2.31 -6.50
CA LYS A 121 4.89 3.43 -5.55
C LYS A 121 3.45 3.71 -5.11
N ILE A 122 2.53 3.84 -6.07
CA ILE A 122 1.13 4.13 -5.80
C ILE A 122 0.50 3.02 -4.94
N ASP A 123 0.68 1.75 -5.30
CA ASP A 123 0.20 0.60 -4.53
C ASP A 123 0.66 0.67 -3.06
N HIS A 124 1.95 0.87 -2.81
CA HIS A 124 2.47 0.95 -1.45
C HIS A 124 2.04 2.22 -0.68
N MET A 125 1.87 3.36 -1.36
CA MET A 125 1.37 4.59 -0.73
C MET A 125 -0.09 4.45 -0.29
N MET A 126 -0.91 3.73 -1.07
CA MET A 126 -2.32 3.50 -0.75
C MET A 126 -2.52 2.70 0.54
N ILE A 127 -1.55 1.90 0.98
CA ILE A 127 -1.60 1.21 2.28
C ILE A 127 -1.69 2.25 3.42
N SER A 128 -0.82 3.27 3.41
CA SER A 128 -0.87 4.35 4.42
C SER A 128 -2.18 5.12 4.37
N VAL A 129 -2.69 5.39 3.16
CA VAL A 129 -3.97 6.08 2.96
C VAL A 129 -5.14 5.26 3.50
N LEU A 130 -5.16 3.94 3.27
CA LEU A 130 -6.22 3.08 3.81
C LEU A 130 -6.17 3.00 5.33
N ILE A 131 -4.99 2.87 5.93
CA ILE A 131 -4.87 2.84 7.40
C ILE A 131 -5.44 4.15 7.98
N ALA A 132 -4.99 5.31 7.49
CA ALA A 132 -5.50 6.59 7.95
C ALA A 132 -7.00 6.78 7.64
N GLY A 133 -7.45 6.32 6.48
CA GLY A 133 -8.86 6.32 6.09
C GLY A 133 -9.74 5.50 7.03
N SER A 134 -9.26 4.33 7.48
CA SER A 134 -9.98 3.48 8.44
C SER A 134 -10.06 4.08 9.84
N TYR A 135 -9.05 4.86 10.26
CA TYR A 135 -9.08 5.61 11.53
C TYR A 135 -10.07 6.77 11.50
N THR A 136 -10.34 7.34 10.32
CA THR A 136 -11.18 8.55 10.19
C THR A 136 -12.56 8.37 10.82
N PRO A 137 -13.37 7.35 10.51
CA PRO A 137 -14.65 7.16 11.18
C PRO A 137 -14.51 6.79 12.67
N VAL A 138 -13.50 6.01 13.06
CA VAL A 138 -13.26 5.67 14.47
C VAL A 138 -12.98 6.93 15.29
N CYS A 139 -12.11 7.79 14.80
CA CYS A 139 -11.73 9.03 15.52
C CYS A 139 -12.87 10.06 15.56
N LEU A 140 -13.64 10.20 14.48
CA LEU A 140 -14.67 11.24 14.38
C LEU A 140 -16.02 10.81 14.95
N LEU A 141 -16.38 9.52 14.83
CA LEU A 141 -17.71 9.03 15.23
C LEU A 141 -17.71 8.31 16.57
N VAL A 142 -16.63 7.57 16.91
CA VAL A 142 -16.55 6.76 18.14
C VAL A 142 -15.85 7.53 19.25
N LEU A 143 -14.62 8.00 19.02
CA LEU A 143 -13.82 8.67 20.04
C LEU A 143 -14.31 10.08 20.34
N LYS A 144 -14.82 10.79 19.34
CA LYS A 144 -15.31 12.17 19.41
C LYS A 144 -14.40 13.13 20.20
N GLY A 145 -14.60 14.43 20.09
CA GLY A 145 -13.88 15.44 20.87
C GLY A 145 -12.38 15.53 20.61
N ARG A 146 -11.64 16.06 21.58
CA ARG A 146 -10.21 16.39 21.43
C ARG A 146 -9.33 15.16 21.17
N LEU A 147 -9.57 14.04 21.87
CA LEU A 147 -8.77 12.83 21.71
C LEU A 147 -8.88 12.26 20.29
N GLY A 148 -10.12 12.19 19.73
CA GLY A 148 -10.34 11.75 18.37
C GLY A 148 -9.59 12.61 17.35
N ILE A 149 -9.63 13.93 17.50
CA ILE A 149 -8.93 14.86 16.59
C ILE A 149 -7.40 14.70 16.70
N ILE A 150 -6.87 14.60 17.91
CA ILE A 150 -5.42 14.41 18.13
C ILE A 150 -4.96 13.09 17.48
N LEU A 151 -5.67 11.99 17.76
CA LEU A 151 -5.33 10.68 17.18
C LEU A 151 -5.41 10.69 15.66
N LEU A 152 -6.46 11.29 15.10
CA LEU A 152 -6.63 11.46 13.65
C LEU A 152 -5.47 12.24 13.04
N SER A 153 -5.05 13.33 13.68
CA SER A 153 -3.93 14.15 13.21
C SER A 153 -2.62 13.38 13.24
N ILE A 154 -2.37 12.59 14.30
CA ILE A 154 -1.18 11.73 14.41
C ILE A 154 -1.17 10.71 13.27
N VAL A 155 -2.28 9.98 13.07
CA VAL A 155 -2.34 8.91 12.07
C VAL A 155 -2.20 9.46 10.65
N TRP A 156 -2.88 10.55 10.30
CA TRP A 156 -2.69 11.20 9.00
C TRP A 156 -1.30 11.79 8.83
N GLY A 157 -0.70 12.33 9.89
CA GLY A 157 0.69 12.80 9.88
C GLY A 157 1.67 11.66 9.55
N ILE A 158 1.53 10.50 10.20
CA ILE A 158 2.35 9.32 9.92
C ILE A 158 2.05 8.79 8.51
N ALA A 159 0.80 8.81 8.04
CA ALA A 159 0.43 8.41 6.69
C ALA A 159 1.13 9.27 5.64
N ILE A 160 1.12 10.59 5.80
CA ILE A 160 1.83 11.51 4.91
C ILE A 160 3.33 11.21 4.90
N ALA A 161 3.95 11.00 6.07
CA ALA A 161 5.35 10.61 6.15
C ALA A 161 5.62 9.27 5.41
N GLY A 162 4.75 8.27 5.57
CA GLY A 162 4.82 7.00 4.86
C GLY A 162 4.68 7.14 3.35
N ILE A 163 3.78 8.01 2.88
CA ILE A 163 3.62 8.34 1.46
C ILE A 163 4.92 8.97 0.92
N LEU A 164 5.49 9.93 1.63
CA LEU A 164 6.74 10.57 1.22
C LEU A 164 7.90 9.58 1.17
N ILE A 165 8.04 8.72 2.18
CA ILE A 165 9.05 7.66 2.19
C ILE A 165 8.90 6.78 0.93
N LYS A 166 7.69 6.34 0.60
CA LYS A 166 7.46 5.48 -0.58
C LYS A 166 7.61 6.23 -1.90
N ALA A 167 7.29 7.51 -1.95
CA ALA A 167 7.48 8.34 -3.14
C ALA A 167 8.96 8.46 -3.50
N PHE A 168 9.83 8.67 -2.50
CA PHE A 168 11.27 8.86 -2.72
C PHE A 168 12.07 7.55 -2.61
N TRP A 169 11.63 6.60 -1.78
CA TRP A 169 12.36 5.34 -1.51
C TRP A 169 11.45 4.11 -1.60
N VAL A 170 10.98 3.81 -2.80
CA VAL A 170 10.03 2.68 -3.05
C VAL A 170 10.66 1.30 -2.79
N TYR A 171 11.97 1.19 -2.95
CA TYR A 171 12.73 -0.05 -2.73
C TYR A 171 13.33 -0.13 -1.31
N CYS A 172 12.77 0.60 -0.34
CA CYS A 172 13.20 0.45 1.05
C CYS A 172 12.99 -1.00 1.54
N PRO A 173 13.81 -1.48 2.46
CA PRO A 173 13.67 -2.83 3.02
C PRO A 173 12.24 -3.08 3.50
N LYS A 174 11.73 -4.31 3.30
CA LYS A 174 10.36 -4.68 3.65
C LYS A 174 10.04 -4.41 5.12
N TRP A 175 11.00 -4.70 6.03
CA TRP A 175 10.82 -4.48 7.45
C TRP A 175 10.53 -3.01 7.82
N VAL A 176 11.13 -2.04 7.11
CA VAL A 176 10.85 -0.60 7.31
C VAL A 176 9.39 -0.30 7.03
N SER A 177 8.85 -0.85 5.94
CA SER A 177 7.45 -0.70 5.58
C SER A 177 6.53 -1.36 6.60
N SER A 178 6.88 -2.58 7.04
CA SER A 178 6.10 -3.33 8.02
C SER A 178 6.06 -2.63 9.37
N VAL A 179 7.20 -2.13 9.86
CA VAL A 179 7.26 -1.36 11.11
C VAL A 179 6.39 -0.12 11.02
N LEU A 180 6.45 0.61 9.91
CA LEU A 180 5.64 1.81 9.71
C LEU A 180 4.14 1.47 9.70
N TYR A 181 3.73 0.47 8.93
CA TYR A 181 2.31 0.12 8.81
C TYR A 181 1.77 -0.49 10.10
N ILE A 182 2.50 -1.43 10.72
CA ILE A 182 2.11 -2.02 12.01
C ILE A 182 2.04 -0.93 13.08
N GLY A 183 3.04 -0.05 13.17
CA GLY A 183 3.05 1.08 14.09
C GLY A 183 1.83 2.00 13.91
N MET A 184 1.48 2.33 12.66
CA MET A 184 0.25 3.08 12.36
C MET A 184 -1.00 2.34 12.85
N GLY A 185 -1.11 1.03 12.59
CA GLY A 185 -2.26 0.23 13.02
C GLY A 185 -2.41 0.18 14.54
N TRP A 186 -1.30 0.12 15.28
CA TRP A 186 -1.31 0.09 16.76
C TRP A 186 -1.45 1.45 17.43
N THR A 187 -1.53 2.55 16.68
CA THR A 187 -1.78 3.88 17.25
C THR A 187 -3.10 3.94 18.03
N CYS A 188 -4.07 3.07 17.74
CA CYS A 188 -5.33 2.95 18.48
C CYS A 188 -5.15 2.61 19.97
N VAL A 189 -4.01 2.01 20.35
CA VAL A 189 -3.69 1.72 21.76
C VAL A 189 -3.64 3.00 22.60
N LEU A 190 -3.30 4.14 22.01
CA LEU A 190 -3.34 5.45 22.70
C LEU A 190 -4.76 5.85 23.16
N ALA A 191 -5.79 5.26 22.55
CA ALA A 191 -7.19 5.49 22.88
C ALA A 191 -7.89 4.22 23.38
N PHE A 192 -7.14 3.23 23.88
CA PHE A 192 -7.65 1.89 24.21
C PHE A 192 -8.82 1.93 25.19
N THR A 193 -8.68 2.66 26.31
CA THR A 193 -9.73 2.77 27.33
C THR A 193 -11.01 3.40 26.78
N GLN A 194 -10.87 4.43 25.95
CA GLN A 194 -12.01 5.10 25.33
C GLN A 194 -12.70 4.19 24.31
N LEU A 195 -11.94 3.42 23.54
CA LEU A 195 -12.49 2.44 22.58
C LEU A 195 -13.26 1.34 23.31
N LEU A 196 -12.71 0.81 24.41
CA LEU A 196 -13.42 -0.17 25.26
C LEU A 196 -14.76 0.36 25.79
N ASN A 197 -14.78 1.61 26.21
CA ASN A 197 -15.98 2.22 26.79
C ASN A 197 -17.00 2.67 25.74
N SER A 198 -16.58 2.93 24.50
CA SER A 198 -17.43 3.49 23.44
C SER A 198 -17.96 2.45 22.47
N LEU A 199 -17.29 1.30 22.36
CA LEU A 199 -17.68 0.22 21.46
C LEU A 199 -18.48 -0.87 22.19
N SER A 200 -19.45 -1.47 21.50
CA SER A 200 -20.06 -2.69 22.00
C SER A 200 -18.98 -3.81 22.06
N PRO A 201 -19.13 -4.82 22.97
CA PRO A 201 -18.18 -5.91 23.10
C PRO A 201 -17.94 -6.65 21.77
N GLY A 202 -18.98 -6.80 20.95
CA GLY A 202 -18.87 -7.40 19.61
C GLY A 202 -18.04 -6.54 18.64
N ALA A 203 -18.29 -5.23 18.60
CA ALA A 203 -17.53 -4.31 17.74
C ALA A 203 -16.06 -4.23 18.16
N PHE A 204 -15.78 -4.20 19.48
CA PHE A 204 -14.42 -4.25 19.98
C PHE A 204 -13.73 -5.57 19.65
N GLY A 205 -14.44 -6.72 19.76
CA GLY A 205 -13.91 -8.02 19.38
C GLY A 205 -13.51 -8.09 17.91
N TRP A 206 -14.31 -7.54 17.00
CA TRP A 206 -13.98 -7.45 15.58
C TRP A 206 -12.79 -6.54 15.31
N LEU A 207 -12.68 -5.41 16.00
CA LEU A 207 -11.54 -4.50 15.90
C LEU A 207 -10.24 -5.20 16.33
N LEU A 208 -10.27 -5.92 17.46
CA LEU A 208 -9.13 -6.66 17.99
C LEU A 208 -8.73 -7.81 17.04
N ALA A 209 -9.68 -8.60 16.56
CA ALA A 209 -9.43 -9.68 15.61
C ALA A 209 -8.78 -9.14 14.32
N GLY A 210 -9.31 -8.03 13.80
CA GLY A 210 -8.74 -7.34 12.64
C GLY A 210 -7.30 -6.89 12.90
N GLY A 211 -7.00 -6.31 14.06
CA GLY A 211 -5.66 -5.87 14.45
C GLY A 211 -4.65 -7.03 14.56
N ILE A 212 -5.08 -8.18 15.07
CA ILE A 212 -4.24 -9.39 15.15
C ILE A 212 -3.93 -9.91 13.75
N ILE A 213 -4.95 -10.10 12.90
CA ILE A 213 -4.78 -10.59 11.51
C ILE A 213 -3.88 -9.63 10.72
N TYR A 214 -4.10 -8.33 10.87
CA TYR A 214 -3.27 -7.30 10.25
C TYR A 214 -1.79 -7.39 10.68
N THR A 215 -1.55 -7.57 11.97
CA THR A 215 -0.19 -7.71 12.53
C THR A 215 0.50 -8.96 11.99
N VAL A 216 -0.19 -10.10 11.97
CA VAL A 216 0.33 -11.35 11.39
C VAL A 216 0.68 -11.14 9.92
N GLY A 217 -0.20 -10.51 9.13
CA GLY A 217 0.07 -10.18 7.73
C GLY A 217 1.29 -9.28 7.56
N GLY A 218 1.44 -8.25 8.40
CA GLY A 218 2.59 -7.35 8.39
C GLY A 218 3.91 -8.03 8.75
N VAL A 219 3.90 -8.98 9.68
CA VAL A 219 5.08 -9.79 10.04
C VAL A 219 5.46 -10.73 8.89
N ILE A 220 4.49 -11.44 8.31
CA ILE A 220 4.73 -12.32 7.15
C ILE A 220 5.32 -11.52 5.97
N TYR A 221 4.83 -10.30 5.74
CA TYR A 221 5.36 -9.44 4.69
C TYR A 221 6.81 -8.99 4.97
N ALA A 222 7.21 -8.85 6.24
CA ALA A 222 8.55 -8.41 6.63
C ALA A 222 9.62 -9.51 6.41
N LEU A 223 9.23 -10.78 6.49
CA LEU A 223 10.08 -11.96 6.29
C LEU A 223 10.30 -12.24 4.80
#